data_85cc12a7d8e01c95a4a3ec290b791b4f
#
_entry.id   85cc12a7d8e01c95a4a3ec290b791b4f
#
_cell.length_a   1.000
_cell.length_b   1.000
_cell.length_c   1.000
_cell.angle_alpha   90.00
_cell.angle_beta   90.00
_cell.angle_gamma   90.00
#
_symmetry.space_group_name_H-M   'P 1'
#
loop_
_entity.id
_entity.type
_entity.pdbx_description
1 polymer ?
#
loop_
_entity_poly.entity_id
_entity_poly.type
_entity_poly.pdbx_seq_one_letter_code
_entity_poly.pdbx_strand_id
1 'polypeptide(L)'
;AVNVCTMVFGNMGETSGTGVCFTRDPSTGHSGVYGDYLVNAQGEDVVAGIRNTLALADLKNIDPESYRELRAAMRKLETHYRDLCDIEFTIERGKLWLLQTRVGKRTAAAAFRVASQLVDEKLITLDEAFTRVTGEQLTKLMFPQFATDVERELLTKAMPASPGAAVGGIVFDNEEAVSRAAEGQSVILVRRETNPDDLPGMVAADGVLTARGGKTSHAAVVARGMGKTCVCGAEELEVDAEARTLTVNRDGKQVVLHSGDVIAVDGTTGEVFLGEVPVVDSPVMTYLRRGLDEALYRAEDADTRELVASVHRLMRHADERRHLRVRANADNPDDARHAIHRGAEGIGLCRTEH
;
A
#
# COMPACT_ATOMS: atom_id res chain seq x y z
N ALA A 1 34.43 -2.85 13.19
CA ALA A 1 35.04 -3.32 11.95
C ALA A 1 35.07 -2.18 10.94
N VAL A 2 36.12 -2.08 10.14
CA VAL A 2 36.25 -1.09 9.06
C VAL A 2 36.28 -1.87 7.76
N ASN A 3 35.44 -1.46 6.80
CA ASN A 3 35.44 -2.01 5.46
C ASN A 3 36.19 -1.05 4.53
N VAL A 4 37.13 -1.59 3.73
CA VAL A 4 37.83 -0.86 2.70
C VAL A 4 37.42 -1.41 1.35
N CYS A 5 36.75 -0.57 0.53
CA CYS A 5 36.23 -0.93 -0.78
C CYS A 5 36.85 -0.10 -1.88
N THR A 6 37.01 -0.69 -3.06
CA THR A 6 37.34 0.06 -4.26
C THR A 6 36.19 1.02 -4.61
N MET A 7 36.52 2.26 -4.94
CA MET A 7 35.55 3.19 -5.53
C MET A 7 35.37 2.83 -7.01
N VAL A 8 34.10 2.83 -7.44
CA VAL A 8 33.72 2.59 -8.84
C VAL A 8 32.80 3.70 -9.32
N PHE A 9 32.88 4.05 -10.60
CA PHE A 9 32.26 5.23 -11.16
C PHE A 9 31.38 4.87 -12.36
N GLY A 10 30.07 5.11 -12.23
CA GLY A 10 29.10 4.92 -13.30
C GLY A 10 29.07 6.03 -14.35
N ASN A 11 29.80 7.12 -14.12
CA ASN A 11 29.86 8.29 -15.00
C ASN A 11 31.15 8.39 -15.83
N MET A 12 31.73 7.25 -16.21
CA MET A 12 32.97 7.16 -16.99
C MET A 12 32.73 6.99 -18.50
N GLY A 13 31.63 7.55 -19.02
CA GLY A 13 31.23 7.48 -20.42
C GLY A 13 30.15 6.48 -20.72
N GLU A 14 29.84 6.29 -22.00
CA GLU A 14 28.67 5.52 -22.49
C GLU A 14 28.72 4.02 -22.17
N THR A 15 29.90 3.47 -21.85
CA THR A 15 30.04 2.07 -21.40
C THR A 15 29.96 1.92 -19.88
N SER A 16 29.56 3.00 -19.21
CA SER A 16 29.39 3.04 -17.75
C SER A 16 27.97 3.44 -17.39
N GLY A 17 27.55 3.09 -16.19
CA GLY A 17 26.23 3.44 -15.69
C GLY A 17 26.01 2.92 -14.29
N THR A 18 24.86 3.22 -13.72
CA THR A 18 24.49 2.76 -12.40
C THR A 18 23.02 2.36 -12.36
N GLY A 19 22.64 1.53 -11.42
CA GLY A 19 21.26 1.11 -11.31
C GLY A 19 20.91 0.47 -9.99
N VAL A 20 19.63 0.30 -9.81
CA VAL A 20 19.02 -0.44 -8.70
C VAL A 20 18.14 -1.53 -9.28
N CYS A 21 18.23 -2.74 -8.74
CA CYS A 21 17.40 -3.84 -9.22
C CYS A 21 16.80 -4.64 -8.08
N PHE A 22 15.67 -5.27 -8.38
CA PHE A 22 14.95 -6.17 -7.50
C PHE A 22 14.87 -7.55 -8.14
N THR A 23 15.06 -8.60 -7.36
CA THR A 23 14.98 -9.99 -7.84
C THR A 23 13.53 -10.42 -8.11
N ARG A 24 12.56 -9.71 -7.55
CA ARG A 24 11.11 -9.81 -7.82
C ARG A 24 10.52 -8.41 -7.79
N ASP A 25 9.38 -8.24 -8.43
CA ASP A 25 8.65 -6.97 -8.36
C ASP A 25 8.25 -6.66 -6.91
N PRO A 26 8.73 -5.57 -6.33
CA PRO A 26 8.40 -5.20 -4.96
C PRO A 26 6.94 -4.77 -4.77
N SER A 27 6.23 -4.45 -5.84
CA SER A 27 4.82 -4.04 -5.81
C SER A 27 3.89 -5.25 -5.90
N THR A 28 4.17 -6.17 -6.82
CA THR A 28 3.31 -7.32 -7.11
C THR A 28 3.82 -8.64 -6.55
N GLY A 29 5.13 -8.80 -6.37
CA GLY A 29 5.78 -10.04 -5.95
C GLY A 29 6.15 -10.98 -7.09
N HIS A 30 5.85 -10.63 -8.35
CA HIS A 30 6.21 -11.49 -9.49
C HIS A 30 7.72 -11.63 -9.64
N SER A 31 8.16 -12.83 -9.94
CA SER A 31 9.58 -13.09 -10.25
C SER A 31 9.95 -12.45 -11.60
N GLY A 32 11.16 -11.88 -11.68
CA GLY A 32 11.59 -11.22 -12.90
C GLY A 32 12.82 -10.35 -12.68
N VAL A 33 13.02 -9.41 -13.60
CA VAL A 33 14.08 -8.40 -13.52
C VAL A 33 13.42 -7.04 -13.50
N TYR A 34 13.44 -6.42 -12.35
CA TYR A 34 12.81 -5.12 -12.09
C TYR A 34 13.84 -4.13 -11.63
N GLY A 35 13.67 -2.88 -11.96
CA GLY A 35 14.53 -1.81 -11.53
C GLY A 35 14.88 -0.84 -12.65
N ASP A 36 15.77 0.08 -12.32
CA ASP A 36 16.15 1.19 -13.15
C ASP A 36 17.66 1.18 -13.42
N TYR A 37 18.02 1.60 -14.62
CA TYR A 37 19.39 1.76 -15.06
C TYR A 37 19.57 3.14 -15.72
N LEU A 38 20.69 3.78 -15.46
CA LEU A 38 21.03 5.07 -16.03
C LEU A 38 22.46 5.04 -16.57
N VAL A 39 22.59 5.27 -17.88
CA VAL A 39 23.88 5.34 -18.57
C VAL A 39 24.62 6.61 -18.16
N ASN A 40 25.92 6.50 -18.01
CA ASN A 40 26.84 7.60 -17.69
C ASN A 40 26.34 8.45 -16.50
N ALA A 41 26.10 7.80 -15.36
CA ALA A 41 25.50 8.40 -14.19
C ALA A 41 26.03 7.81 -12.87
N GLN A 42 25.83 8.54 -11.78
CA GLN A 42 26.09 8.10 -10.42
C GLN A 42 24.82 7.67 -9.72
N GLY A 43 24.93 6.97 -8.58
CA GLY A 43 23.80 6.44 -7.83
C GLY A 43 22.79 7.53 -7.40
N GLU A 44 23.27 8.71 -7.06
CA GLU A 44 22.44 9.85 -6.70
C GLU A 44 21.51 10.29 -7.84
N ASP A 45 21.97 10.20 -9.08
CA ASP A 45 21.19 10.59 -10.27
C ASP A 45 19.96 9.69 -10.45
N VAL A 46 20.07 8.40 -10.10
CA VAL A 46 18.95 7.44 -10.17
C VAL A 46 17.93 7.71 -9.08
N VAL A 47 18.39 7.95 -7.85
CA VAL A 47 17.53 8.14 -6.68
C VAL A 47 16.86 9.52 -6.68
N ALA A 48 17.54 10.54 -7.15
CA ALA A 48 17.04 11.92 -7.18
C ALA A 48 15.98 12.16 -8.27
N GLY A 49 15.82 11.23 -9.23
CA GLY A 49 14.83 11.37 -10.31
C GLY A 49 15.07 12.55 -11.27
N ILE A 50 16.29 13.07 -11.30
CA ILE A 50 16.65 14.26 -12.12
C ILE A 50 16.73 13.92 -13.62
N ARG A 51 16.99 12.65 -13.94
CA ARG A 51 17.09 12.14 -15.31
C ARG A 51 16.15 10.95 -15.48
N ASN A 52 15.57 10.81 -16.67
CA ASN A 52 14.74 9.65 -17.00
C ASN A 52 15.62 8.39 -17.01
N THR A 53 15.26 7.43 -16.18
CA THR A 53 15.89 6.11 -16.13
C THR A 53 15.39 5.22 -17.26
N LEU A 54 16.17 4.20 -17.61
CA LEU A 54 15.77 3.12 -18.50
C LEU A 54 15.30 1.95 -17.64
N ALA A 55 14.30 1.22 -18.12
CA ALA A 55 13.93 -0.03 -17.47
C ALA A 55 15.14 -0.98 -17.49
N LEU A 56 15.39 -1.66 -16.38
CA LEU A 56 16.54 -2.57 -16.28
C LEU A 56 16.54 -3.65 -17.37
N ALA A 57 15.38 -4.04 -17.87
CA ALA A 57 15.24 -4.99 -18.98
C ALA A 57 15.94 -4.49 -20.26
N ASP A 58 16.03 -3.18 -20.48
CA ASP A 58 16.67 -2.58 -21.65
C ASP A 58 18.20 -2.72 -21.61
N LEU A 59 18.79 -2.92 -20.43
CA LEU A 59 20.21 -3.22 -20.29
C LEU A 59 20.63 -4.44 -21.12
N LYS A 60 19.71 -5.40 -21.36
CA LYS A 60 19.93 -6.55 -22.23
C LYS A 60 20.37 -6.16 -23.65
N ASN A 61 19.88 -5.02 -24.15
CA ASN A 61 20.18 -4.53 -25.48
C ASN A 61 21.40 -3.58 -25.49
N ILE A 62 21.65 -2.90 -24.36
CA ILE A 62 22.74 -1.92 -24.22
C ILE A 62 24.06 -2.61 -23.89
N ASP A 63 24.06 -3.47 -22.88
CA ASP A 63 25.21 -4.26 -22.43
C ASP A 63 24.75 -5.68 -22.05
N PRO A 64 24.67 -6.60 -23.05
CA PRO A 64 24.20 -7.97 -22.84
C PRO A 64 25.06 -8.77 -21.88
N GLU A 65 26.34 -8.47 -21.76
CA GLU A 65 27.28 -9.18 -20.88
C GLU A 65 27.03 -8.82 -19.44
N SER A 66 27.03 -7.53 -19.09
CA SER A 66 26.72 -7.06 -17.76
C SER A 66 25.30 -7.46 -17.33
N TYR A 67 24.33 -7.44 -18.24
CA TYR A 67 22.97 -7.93 -17.96
C TYR A 67 22.96 -9.41 -17.58
N ARG A 68 23.71 -10.25 -18.29
CA ARG A 68 23.80 -11.69 -17.98
C ARG A 68 24.46 -11.95 -16.62
N GLU A 69 25.55 -11.23 -16.33
CA GLU A 69 26.22 -11.28 -15.04
C GLU A 69 25.32 -10.82 -13.91
N LEU A 70 24.62 -9.72 -14.08
CA LEU A 70 23.67 -9.18 -13.10
C LEU A 70 22.56 -10.19 -12.80
N ARG A 71 21.98 -10.80 -13.83
CA ARG A 71 20.97 -11.85 -13.65
C ARG A 71 21.48 -13.08 -12.92
N ALA A 72 22.73 -13.46 -13.14
CA ALA A 72 23.35 -14.57 -12.43
C ALA A 72 23.57 -14.20 -10.95
N ALA A 73 24.02 -12.96 -10.69
CA ALA A 73 24.18 -12.44 -9.34
C ALA A 73 22.84 -12.35 -8.59
N MET A 74 21.78 -11.84 -9.24
CA MET A 74 20.45 -11.76 -8.66
C MET A 74 19.95 -13.13 -8.18
N ARG A 75 20.05 -14.15 -9.03
CA ARG A 75 19.65 -15.52 -8.65
C ARG A 75 20.47 -16.07 -7.49
N LYS A 76 21.79 -15.84 -7.51
CA LYS A 76 22.69 -16.28 -6.43
C LYS A 76 22.35 -15.61 -5.11
N LEU A 77 22.07 -14.30 -5.13
CA LEU A 77 21.72 -13.53 -3.95
C LEU A 77 20.34 -13.92 -3.39
N GLU A 78 19.33 -14.05 -4.22
CA GLU A 78 18.01 -14.49 -3.80
C GLU A 78 18.05 -15.90 -3.19
N THR A 79 18.80 -16.82 -3.79
CA THR A 79 18.99 -18.18 -3.25
C THR A 79 19.75 -18.16 -1.92
N HIS A 80 20.77 -17.30 -1.78
CA HIS A 80 21.57 -17.19 -0.58
C HIS A 80 20.79 -16.58 0.59
N TYR A 81 20.12 -15.45 0.34
CA TYR A 81 19.31 -14.78 1.36
C TYR A 81 17.92 -15.41 1.54
N ARG A 82 17.53 -16.24 0.59
CA ARG A 82 16.22 -16.90 0.55
C ARG A 82 15.06 -15.90 0.64
N ASP A 83 15.23 -14.74 0.01
CA ASP A 83 14.26 -13.64 0.01
C ASP A 83 14.47 -12.72 -1.18
N LEU A 84 13.43 -11.89 -1.49
CA LEU A 84 13.52 -10.79 -2.44
C LEU A 84 14.66 -9.86 -2.04
N CYS A 85 15.57 -9.63 -2.96
CA CYS A 85 16.71 -8.75 -2.77
C CYS A 85 16.55 -7.44 -3.56
N ASP A 86 16.95 -6.36 -2.91
CA ASP A 86 17.18 -5.04 -3.46
C ASP A 86 18.70 -4.89 -3.61
N ILE A 87 19.18 -4.63 -4.83
CA ILE A 87 20.60 -4.67 -5.20
C ILE A 87 20.95 -3.36 -5.88
N GLU A 88 21.96 -2.69 -5.36
CA GLU A 88 22.59 -1.54 -6.00
C GLU A 88 23.84 -2.00 -6.76
N PHE A 89 23.98 -1.55 -8.01
CA PHE A 89 25.10 -1.92 -8.85
C PHE A 89 25.61 -0.75 -9.71
N THR A 90 26.87 -0.87 -10.11
CA THR A 90 27.49 0.07 -11.07
C THR A 90 28.20 -0.72 -12.15
N ILE A 91 28.13 -0.26 -13.38
CA ILE A 91 28.94 -0.71 -14.50
C ILE A 91 29.99 0.36 -14.74
N GLU A 92 31.25 0.03 -14.60
CA GLU A 92 32.36 0.91 -14.93
C GLU A 92 33.11 0.35 -16.13
N ARG A 93 33.02 1.04 -17.26
CA ARG A 93 33.70 0.66 -18.53
C ARG A 93 33.44 -0.81 -18.92
N GLY A 94 32.16 -1.20 -18.90
CA GLY A 94 31.72 -2.55 -19.25
C GLY A 94 31.97 -3.62 -18.19
N LYS A 95 32.41 -3.26 -16.98
CA LYS A 95 32.58 -4.19 -15.87
C LYS A 95 31.53 -3.96 -14.79
N LEU A 96 30.80 -5.02 -14.44
CA LEU A 96 29.78 -4.99 -13.40
C LEU A 96 30.39 -5.04 -12.00
N TRP A 97 29.87 -4.20 -11.12
CA TRP A 97 30.19 -4.15 -9.69
C TRP A 97 28.90 -4.11 -8.89
N LEU A 98 28.76 -5.04 -7.95
CA LEU A 98 27.68 -5.02 -6.96
C LEU A 98 28.12 -4.15 -5.79
N LEU A 99 27.33 -3.19 -5.41
CA LEU A 99 27.66 -2.21 -4.36
C LEU A 99 27.01 -2.57 -3.03
N GLN A 100 25.73 -2.89 -3.07
CA GLN A 100 24.96 -3.21 -1.88
C GLN A 100 23.86 -4.21 -2.22
N THR A 101 23.55 -5.07 -1.24
CA THR A 101 22.40 -5.98 -1.27
C THR A 101 21.69 -5.90 0.07
N ARG A 102 20.38 -5.76 0.01
CA ARG A 102 19.51 -5.73 1.18
C ARG A 102 18.22 -6.50 0.91
N VAL A 103 17.49 -6.84 1.95
CA VAL A 103 16.13 -7.37 1.81
C VAL A 103 15.24 -6.29 1.23
N GLY A 104 14.60 -6.58 0.11
CA GLY A 104 13.77 -5.61 -0.61
C GLY A 104 12.52 -5.24 0.17
N LYS A 105 12.29 -3.93 0.31
CA LYS A 105 11.00 -3.41 0.79
C LYS A 105 9.93 -3.76 -0.23
N ARG A 106 8.74 -4.11 0.25
CA ARG A 106 7.65 -4.60 -0.61
C ARG A 106 6.28 -4.22 -0.07
N THR A 107 5.29 -4.23 -0.95
CA THR A 107 3.89 -4.06 -0.57
C THR A 107 3.39 -5.25 0.25
N ALA A 108 2.23 -5.09 0.89
CA ALA A 108 1.58 -6.18 1.61
C ALA A 108 1.22 -7.35 0.67
N ALA A 109 0.71 -7.06 -0.53
CA ALA A 109 0.38 -8.08 -1.53
C ALA A 109 1.62 -8.86 -1.97
N ALA A 110 2.71 -8.14 -2.30
CA ALA A 110 3.98 -8.77 -2.65
C ALA A 110 4.55 -9.61 -1.50
N ALA A 111 4.41 -9.19 -0.24
CA ALA A 111 4.90 -9.95 0.91
C ALA A 111 4.24 -11.33 1.02
N PHE A 112 2.91 -11.41 0.91
CA PHE A 112 2.19 -12.69 0.94
C PHE A 112 2.50 -13.56 -0.27
N ARG A 113 2.54 -12.97 -1.47
CA ARG A 113 2.85 -13.69 -2.70
C ARG A 113 4.26 -14.24 -2.70
N VAL A 114 5.27 -13.42 -2.41
CA VAL A 114 6.68 -13.82 -2.36
C VAL A 114 6.90 -14.93 -1.32
N ALA A 115 6.32 -14.80 -0.12
CA ALA A 115 6.42 -15.82 0.91
C ALA A 115 5.88 -17.18 0.43
N SER A 116 4.72 -17.18 -0.26
CA SER A 116 4.13 -18.41 -0.82
C SER A 116 4.97 -18.99 -1.96
N GLN A 117 5.44 -18.17 -2.90
CA GLN A 117 6.27 -18.59 -4.03
C GLN A 117 7.61 -19.20 -3.58
N LEU A 118 8.28 -18.60 -2.59
CA LEU A 118 9.54 -19.14 -2.06
C LEU A 118 9.38 -20.52 -1.41
N VAL A 119 8.19 -20.84 -0.88
CA VAL A 119 7.87 -22.20 -0.41
C VAL A 119 7.73 -23.16 -1.60
N ASP A 120 7.03 -22.76 -2.65
CA ASP A 120 6.85 -23.58 -3.87
C ASP A 120 8.18 -23.86 -4.57
N GLU A 121 9.09 -22.88 -4.55
CA GLU A 121 10.45 -22.98 -5.06
C GLU A 121 11.40 -23.77 -4.12
N LYS A 122 10.90 -24.22 -2.96
CA LYS A 122 11.65 -24.97 -1.94
C LYS A 122 12.86 -24.21 -1.37
N LEU A 123 12.82 -22.88 -1.40
CA LEU A 123 13.84 -22.03 -0.81
C LEU A 123 13.62 -21.85 0.70
N ILE A 124 12.37 -21.86 1.14
CA ILE A 124 12.00 -21.74 2.55
C ILE A 124 10.90 -22.74 2.91
N THR A 125 10.74 -22.99 4.20
CA THR A 125 9.63 -23.76 4.74
C THR A 125 8.38 -22.88 4.90
N LEU A 126 7.22 -23.49 5.11
CA LEU A 126 6.00 -22.74 5.37
C LEU A 126 6.05 -22.02 6.75
N ASP A 127 6.73 -22.59 7.73
CA ASP A 127 7.00 -21.93 9.01
C ASP A 127 7.85 -20.66 8.82
N GLU A 128 8.90 -20.73 7.99
CA GLU A 128 9.70 -19.54 7.65
C GLU A 128 8.89 -18.51 6.86
N ALA A 129 8.07 -18.92 5.91
CA ALA A 129 7.18 -18.03 5.15
C ALA A 129 6.22 -17.27 6.06
N PHE A 130 5.63 -17.96 7.03
CA PHE A 130 4.73 -17.36 8.02
C PHE A 130 5.40 -16.24 8.84
N THR A 131 6.69 -16.40 9.17
CA THR A 131 7.44 -15.37 9.91
C THR A 131 7.76 -14.11 9.09
N ARG A 132 7.55 -14.13 7.77
CA ARG A 132 7.89 -13.03 6.84
C ARG A 132 6.72 -12.11 6.52
N VAL A 133 5.52 -12.48 6.96
CA VAL A 133 4.32 -11.68 6.85
C VAL A 133 3.84 -11.22 8.22
N THR A 134 3.12 -10.11 8.26
CA THR A 134 2.64 -9.53 9.51
C THR A 134 1.13 -9.33 9.50
N GLY A 135 0.52 -9.27 10.69
CA GLY A 135 -0.90 -8.92 10.83
C GLY A 135 -1.22 -7.52 10.30
N GLU A 136 -0.26 -6.57 10.40
CA GLU A 136 -0.42 -5.24 9.81
C GLU A 136 -0.52 -5.29 8.28
N GLN A 137 0.31 -6.13 7.63
CA GLN A 137 0.23 -6.34 6.19
C GLN A 137 -1.10 -6.98 5.79
N LEU A 138 -1.57 -7.99 6.53
CA LEU A 138 -2.89 -8.57 6.30
C LEU A 138 -3.99 -7.52 6.43
N THR A 139 -3.94 -6.71 7.48
CA THR A 139 -4.90 -5.62 7.69
C THR A 139 -4.95 -4.66 6.50
N LYS A 140 -3.80 -4.27 5.95
CA LYS A 140 -3.74 -3.41 4.75
C LYS A 140 -4.45 -4.04 3.54
N LEU A 141 -4.41 -5.36 3.41
CA LEU A 141 -5.09 -6.08 2.34
C LEU A 141 -6.61 -6.22 2.54
N MET A 142 -7.13 -5.94 3.72
CA MET A 142 -8.56 -6.06 4.03
C MET A 142 -9.38 -4.85 3.59
N PHE A 143 -8.74 -3.73 3.29
CA PHE A 143 -9.43 -2.51 2.90
C PHE A 143 -9.55 -2.38 1.38
N PRO A 144 -10.60 -1.69 0.90
CA PRO A 144 -10.72 -1.30 -0.50
C PRO A 144 -9.49 -0.48 -0.95
N GLN A 145 -9.14 -0.62 -2.20
CA GLN A 145 -8.00 0.06 -2.82
C GLN A 145 -8.44 0.73 -4.11
N PHE A 146 -7.67 1.71 -4.57
CA PHE A 146 -7.90 2.27 -5.89
C PHE A 146 -7.36 1.35 -6.98
N ALA A 147 -8.06 1.30 -8.12
CA ALA A 147 -7.60 0.60 -9.30
C ALA A 147 -6.23 1.13 -9.74
N THR A 148 -5.29 0.24 -10.09
CA THR A 148 -3.90 0.61 -10.39
C THR A 148 -3.70 1.17 -11.79
N ASP A 149 -4.54 0.78 -12.75
CA ASP A 149 -4.38 1.05 -14.17
C ASP A 149 -5.10 2.32 -14.64
N VAL A 150 -5.34 3.26 -13.72
CA VAL A 150 -6.06 4.50 -13.98
C VAL A 150 -5.15 5.69 -13.79
N GLU A 151 -5.17 6.61 -14.73
CA GLU A 151 -4.48 7.90 -14.61
C GLU A 151 -5.09 8.70 -13.45
N ARG A 152 -4.27 9.20 -12.54
CA ARG A 152 -4.70 9.91 -11.33
C ARG A 152 -3.97 11.23 -11.21
N GLU A 153 -4.71 12.27 -10.92
CA GLU A 153 -4.13 13.57 -10.63
C GLU A 153 -3.98 13.77 -9.12
N LEU A 154 -2.73 13.71 -8.64
CA LEU A 154 -2.44 13.89 -7.22
C LEU A 154 -2.72 15.34 -6.80
N LEU A 155 -3.58 15.55 -5.82
CA LEU A 155 -3.85 16.85 -5.21
C LEU A 155 -2.83 17.16 -4.12
N THR A 156 -2.66 16.26 -3.17
CA THR A 156 -1.69 16.36 -2.06
C THR A 156 -1.37 14.98 -1.51
N LYS A 157 -0.31 14.90 -0.69
CA LYS A 157 0.06 13.71 0.07
C LYS A 157 0.35 14.10 1.51
N ALA A 158 -0.33 13.43 2.43
CA ALA A 158 -0.22 13.72 3.85
C ALA A 158 -0.19 12.43 4.68
N MET A 159 -0.48 12.51 5.96
CA MET A 159 -0.35 11.36 6.85
C MET A 159 -1.47 10.35 6.69
N PRO A 160 -1.17 9.09 6.34
CA PRO A 160 -2.15 8.01 6.35
C PRO A 160 -2.60 7.73 7.79
N ALA A 161 -3.86 8.02 8.08
CA ALA A 161 -4.39 7.96 9.45
C ALA A 161 -5.30 6.76 9.68
N SER A 162 -6.12 6.40 8.70
CA SER A 162 -6.96 5.19 8.71
C SER A 162 -7.04 4.63 7.29
N PRO A 163 -6.71 3.34 7.09
CA PRO A 163 -6.57 2.76 5.76
C PRO A 163 -7.91 2.66 5.02
N GLY A 164 -7.82 2.56 3.69
CA GLY A 164 -8.93 2.40 2.76
C GLY A 164 -8.87 3.38 1.61
N ALA A 165 -9.80 3.21 0.65
CA ALA A 165 -10.01 4.11 -0.47
C ALA A 165 -11.44 4.66 -0.39
N ALA A 166 -11.58 5.98 -0.43
CA ALA A 166 -12.88 6.65 -0.40
C ALA A 166 -12.94 7.71 -1.50
N VAL A 167 -14.08 7.78 -2.19
CA VAL A 167 -14.37 8.76 -3.24
C VAL A 167 -15.68 9.44 -2.91
N GLY A 168 -15.73 10.75 -3.02
CA GLY A 168 -16.97 11.47 -2.77
C GLY A 168 -16.85 12.97 -2.96
N GLY A 169 -17.98 13.62 -2.94
CA GLY A 169 -18.07 15.07 -2.96
C GLY A 169 -17.56 15.69 -1.66
N ILE A 170 -16.80 16.75 -1.75
CA ILE A 170 -16.32 17.52 -0.60
C ILE A 170 -17.50 18.10 0.17
N VAL A 171 -17.49 17.93 1.48
CA VAL A 171 -18.40 18.62 2.41
C VAL A 171 -17.59 19.22 3.55
N PHE A 172 -18.02 20.41 4.03
CA PHE A 172 -17.25 21.18 5.02
C PHE A 172 -17.90 21.22 6.41
N ASP A 173 -19.10 20.70 6.56
CA ASP A 173 -19.82 20.66 7.84
C ASP A 173 -20.64 19.38 8.02
N ASN A 174 -21.11 19.17 9.25
CA ASN A 174 -21.83 17.96 9.64
C ASN A 174 -23.23 17.87 9.01
N GLU A 175 -23.93 18.99 8.89
CA GLU A 175 -25.30 19.02 8.39
C GLU A 175 -25.31 18.63 6.91
N GLU A 176 -24.39 19.19 6.14
CA GLU A 176 -24.20 18.83 4.74
C GLU A 176 -23.78 17.39 4.56
N ALA A 177 -22.83 16.88 5.38
CA ALA A 177 -22.40 15.49 5.33
C ALA A 177 -23.56 14.52 5.56
N VAL A 178 -24.35 14.75 6.62
CA VAL A 178 -25.51 13.92 6.98
C VAL A 178 -26.60 14.00 5.92
N SER A 179 -26.92 15.21 5.43
CA SER A 179 -27.97 15.42 4.43
C SER A 179 -27.63 14.71 3.11
N ARG A 180 -26.43 14.91 2.57
CA ARG A 180 -26.03 14.28 1.30
C ARG A 180 -25.89 12.77 1.41
N ALA A 181 -25.37 12.27 2.53
CA ALA A 181 -25.29 10.83 2.77
C ALA A 181 -26.70 10.20 2.88
N ALA A 182 -27.68 10.88 3.48
CA ALA A 182 -29.07 10.44 3.52
C ALA A 182 -29.73 10.38 2.13
N GLU A 183 -29.26 11.20 1.19
CA GLU A 183 -29.65 11.16 -0.22
C GLU A 183 -28.91 10.08 -1.03
N GLY A 184 -28.04 9.29 -0.38
CA GLY A 184 -27.26 8.23 -1.01
C GLY A 184 -26.02 8.73 -1.76
N GLN A 185 -25.58 9.95 -1.51
CA GLN A 185 -24.35 10.49 -2.10
C GLN A 185 -23.14 10.12 -1.25
N SER A 186 -22.06 9.72 -1.91
CA SER A 186 -20.76 9.54 -1.26
C SER A 186 -20.13 10.90 -0.97
N VAL A 187 -19.68 11.11 0.27
CA VAL A 187 -19.09 12.38 0.69
C VAL A 187 -17.78 12.20 1.44
N ILE A 188 -16.88 13.16 1.27
CA ILE A 188 -15.64 13.30 2.02
C ILE A 188 -15.74 14.54 2.90
N LEU A 189 -15.68 14.32 4.22
CA LEU A 189 -15.68 15.41 5.19
C LEU A 189 -14.29 16.06 5.23
N VAL A 190 -14.22 17.32 4.84
CA VAL A 190 -12.99 18.11 4.82
C VAL A 190 -13.03 19.16 5.91
N ARG A 191 -12.07 19.07 6.83
CA ARG A 191 -11.97 20.00 7.96
C ARG A 191 -10.54 20.51 8.10
N ARG A 192 -10.37 21.66 8.76
CA ARG A 192 -9.05 22.09 9.20
C ARG A 192 -8.50 21.13 10.24
N GLU A 193 -9.32 20.77 11.20
CA GLU A 193 -9.14 19.76 12.23
C GLU A 193 -10.52 19.28 12.69
N THR A 194 -10.64 18.09 13.25
CA THR A 194 -11.90 17.62 13.82
C THR A 194 -11.91 17.70 15.34
N ASN A 195 -13.10 17.87 15.88
CA ASN A 195 -13.38 17.83 17.31
C ASN A 195 -14.58 16.89 17.58
N PRO A 196 -14.97 16.62 18.85
CA PRO A 196 -16.08 15.73 19.16
C PRO A 196 -17.42 16.10 18.51
N ASP A 197 -17.66 17.38 18.24
CA ASP A 197 -18.91 17.84 17.60
C ASP A 197 -18.97 17.43 16.12
N ASP A 198 -17.85 17.06 15.50
CA ASP A 198 -17.78 16.59 14.11
C ASP A 198 -18.18 15.11 13.95
N LEU A 199 -18.45 14.40 15.05
CA LEU A 199 -18.77 12.98 15.03
C LEU A 199 -19.92 12.61 14.08
N PRO A 200 -21.06 13.32 14.04
CA PRO A 200 -22.13 13.00 13.10
C PRO A 200 -21.71 13.05 11.63
N GLY A 201 -20.94 14.07 11.25
CA GLY A 201 -20.42 14.19 9.88
C GLY A 201 -19.39 13.10 9.56
N MET A 202 -18.53 12.75 10.51
CA MET A 202 -17.56 11.66 10.36
C MET A 202 -18.24 10.29 10.19
N VAL A 203 -19.34 10.04 10.89
CA VAL A 203 -20.14 8.81 10.74
C VAL A 203 -20.79 8.74 9.37
N ALA A 204 -21.34 9.86 8.89
CA ALA A 204 -22.03 9.94 7.60
C ALA A 204 -21.07 9.85 6.41
N ALA A 205 -19.88 10.44 6.51
CA ALA A 205 -18.91 10.48 5.42
C ALA A 205 -18.26 9.13 5.14
N ASP A 206 -17.87 8.87 3.89
CA ASP A 206 -17.10 7.70 3.47
C ASP A 206 -15.61 7.87 3.79
N GLY A 207 -15.15 9.10 3.82
CA GLY A 207 -13.77 9.45 4.20
C GLY A 207 -13.65 10.80 4.88
N VAL A 208 -12.52 10.98 5.57
CA VAL A 208 -12.19 12.22 6.30
C VAL A 208 -10.82 12.72 5.86
N LEU A 209 -10.75 14.01 5.54
CA LEU A 209 -9.51 14.70 5.21
C LEU A 209 -9.34 15.91 6.12
N THR A 210 -8.19 16.01 6.79
CA THR A 210 -7.90 17.18 7.63
C THR A 210 -6.59 17.87 7.25
N ALA A 211 -6.61 19.20 7.24
CA ALA A 211 -5.41 20.01 7.02
C ALA A 211 -4.40 19.89 8.18
N ARG A 212 -4.88 19.63 9.39
CA ARG A 212 -4.07 19.49 10.60
C ARG A 212 -4.31 18.15 11.31
N GLY A 213 -3.36 17.77 12.15
CA GLY A 213 -3.45 16.59 12.99
C GLY A 213 -2.51 15.47 12.55
N GLY A 214 -2.27 14.55 13.46
CA GLY A 214 -1.39 13.39 13.27
C GLY A 214 -2.12 12.08 13.55
N LYS A 215 -1.37 10.98 13.64
CA LYS A 215 -1.90 9.62 13.91
C LYS A 215 -2.67 9.47 15.22
N THR A 216 -2.51 10.39 16.14
CA THR A 216 -3.18 10.44 17.45
C THR A 216 -4.24 11.55 17.55
N SER A 217 -4.50 12.27 16.44
CA SER A 217 -5.54 13.30 16.40
C SER A 217 -6.94 12.67 16.54
N HIS A 218 -7.91 13.49 16.93
CA HIS A 218 -9.31 13.08 17.03
C HIS A 218 -9.80 12.43 15.74
N ALA A 219 -9.56 13.07 14.57
CA ALA A 219 -9.92 12.51 13.27
C ALA A 219 -9.37 11.10 13.06
N ALA A 220 -8.08 10.91 13.34
CA ALA A 220 -7.40 9.64 13.12
C ALA A 220 -7.91 8.52 14.04
N VAL A 221 -8.13 8.84 15.34
CA VAL A 221 -8.58 7.85 16.32
C VAL A 221 -10.02 7.43 16.05
N VAL A 222 -10.90 8.39 15.81
CA VAL A 222 -12.33 8.14 15.56
C VAL A 222 -12.51 7.42 14.23
N ALA A 223 -11.87 7.86 13.14
CA ALA A 223 -11.98 7.21 11.84
C ALA A 223 -11.51 5.75 11.89
N ARG A 224 -10.41 5.45 12.58
CA ARG A 224 -9.96 4.06 12.79
C ARG A 224 -10.96 3.24 13.58
N GLY A 225 -11.54 3.80 14.64
CA GLY A 225 -12.55 3.12 15.44
C GLY A 225 -13.79 2.75 14.63
N MET A 226 -14.16 3.59 13.67
CA MET A 226 -15.31 3.38 12.77
C MET A 226 -14.95 2.61 11.48
N GLY A 227 -13.70 2.33 11.21
CA GLY A 227 -13.26 1.72 9.94
C GLY A 227 -13.44 2.64 8.72
N LYS A 228 -13.43 3.95 8.91
CA LYS A 228 -13.55 4.96 7.85
C LYS A 228 -12.16 5.36 7.34
N THR A 229 -12.06 5.60 6.05
CA THR A 229 -10.82 6.10 5.42
C THR A 229 -10.48 7.49 5.96
N CYS A 230 -9.20 7.72 6.30
CA CYS A 230 -8.78 9.02 6.83
C CYS A 230 -7.34 9.39 6.45
N VAL A 231 -7.16 10.62 5.99
CA VAL A 231 -5.88 11.29 5.80
C VAL A 231 -5.86 12.56 6.64
N CYS A 232 -4.80 12.72 7.44
CA CYS A 232 -4.65 13.86 8.35
C CYS A 232 -3.37 14.65 8.06
N GLY A 233 -3.35 15.92 8.50
CA GLY A 233 -2.13 16.74 8.45
C GLY A 233 -1.71 17.13 7.04
N ALA A 234 -2.67 17.37 6.17
CA ALA A 234 -2.43 17.90 4.82
C ALA A 234 -2.22 19.42 4.91
N GLU A 235 -1.07 19.84 5.44
CA GLU A 235 -0.76 21.25 5.76
C GLU A 235 -0.75 22.18 4.57
N GLU A 236 -0.61 21.63 3.35
CA GLU A 236 -0.69 22.39 2.09
C GLU A 236 -2.12 22.83 1.75
N LEU A 237 -3.12 22.25 2.42
CA LEU A 237 -4.52 22.53 2.18
C LEU A 237 -5.01 23.69 3.07
N GLU A 238 -5.50 24.73 2.43
CA GLU A 238 -6.23 25.81 3.08
C GLU A 238 -7.74 25.49 3.04
N VAL A 239 -8.29 25.18 4.22
CA VAL A 239 -9.71 24.88 4.38
C VAL A 239 -10.43 26.10 4.90
N ASP A 240 -11.35 26.65 4.11
CA ASP A 240 -12.28 27.71 4.53
C ASP A 240 -13.70 27.13 4.58
N ALA A 241 -14.15 26.84 5.81
CA ALA A 241 -15.47 26.25 6.01
C ALA A 241 -16.62 27.24 5.77
N GLU A 242 -16.40 28.57 5.96
CA GLU A 242 -17.40 29.61 5.73
C GLU A 242 -17.59 29.85 4.23
N ALA A 243 -16.49 29.97 3.50
CA ALA A 243 -16.51 30.11 2.05
C ALA A 243 -16.81 28.78 1.33
N ARG A 244 -16.76 27.64 2.05
CA ARG A 244 -16.90 26.27 1.52
C ARG A 244 -15.92 25.97 0.41
N THR A 245 -14.63 26.28 0.66
CA THR A 245 -13.56 26.09 -0.29
C THR A 245 -12.38 25.34 0.33
N LEU A 246 -11.75 24.56 -0.51
CA LEU A 246 -10.49 23.88 -0.27
C LEU A 246 -9.48 24.37 -1.30
N THR A 247 -8.41 24.99 -0.85
CA THR A 247 -7.39 25.57 -1.73
C THR A 247 -6.06 24.90 -1.53
N VAL A 248 -5.36 24.60 -2.63
CA VAL A 248 -3.98 24.09 -2.61
C VAL A 248 -3.15 24.81 -3.66
N ASN A 249 -1.90 25.13 -3.32
CA ASN A 249 -0.92 25.68 -4.25
C ASN A 249 -0.05 24.55 -4.81
N ARG A 250 -0.15 24.27 -6.10
CA ARG A 250 0.60 23.24 -6.78
C ARG A 250 1.31 23.78 -8.00
N ASP A 251 2.63 23.58 -8.09
CA ASP A 251 3.47 24.03 -9.21
C ASP A 251 3.26 25.52 -9.59
N GLY A 252 3.03 26.35 -8.58
CA GLY A 252 2.77 27.79 -8.77
C GLY A 252 1.35 28.12 -9.29
N LYS A 253 0.46 27.13 -9.36
CA LYS A 253 -0.95 27.31 -9.68
C LYS A 253 -1.80 27.05 -8.44
N GLN A 254 -2.77 27.91 -8.21
CA GLN A 254 -3.76 27.72 -7.17
C GLN A 254 -4.91 26.86 -7.72
N VAL A 255 -5.16 25.73 -7.05
CA VAL A 255 -6.33 24.87 -7.29
C VAL A 255 -7.34 25.17 -6.19
N VAL A 256 -8.56 25.55 -6.56
CA VAL A 256 -9.65 25.84 -5.63
C VAL A 256 -10.78 24.84 -5.90
N LEU A 257 -11.17 24.11 -4.87
CA LEU A 257 -12.27 23.15 -4.90
C LEU A 257 -13.40 23.65 -4.00
N HIS A 258 -14.62 23.37 -4.40
CA HIS A 258 -15.84 23.82 -3.72
C HIS A 258 -16.59 22.61 -3.13
N SER A 259 -17.60 22.90 -2.31
CA SER A 259 -18.52 21.87 -1.85
C SER A 259 -19.16 21.15 -3.03
N GLY A 260 -19.10 19.80 -3.01
CA GLY A 260 -19.60 18.92 -4.06
C GLY A 260 -18.56 18.52 -5.11
N ASP A 261 -17.42 19.22 -5.23
CA ASP A 261 -16.33 18.76 -6.08
C ASP A 261 -15.81 17.41 -5.57
N VAL A 262 -15.57 16.48 -6.50
CA VAL A 262 -15.21 15.10 -6.14
C VAL A 262 -13.70 14.98 -5.91
N ILE A 263 -13.34 14.33 -4.82
CA ILE A 263 -11.97 13.90 -4.52
C ILE A 263 -11.92 12.43 -4.15
N ALA A 264 -10.75 11.84 -4.32
CA ALA A 264 -10.46 10.47 -3.91
C ALA A 264 -9.37 10.48 -2.83
N VAL A 265 -9.59 9.78 -1.72
CA VAL A 265 -8.72 9.77 -0.54
C VAL A 265 -8.20 8.36 -0.31
N ASP A 266 -6.87 8.18 -0.37
CA ASP A 266 -6.19 6.93 -0.03
C ASP A 266 -5.64 7.00 1.40
N GLY A 267 -6.38 6.44 2.33
CA GLY A 267 -5.97 6.38 3.73
C GLY A 267 -4.83 5.40 4.02
N THR A 268 -4.43 4.59 3.04
CA THR A 268 -3.31 3.64 3.14
C THR A 268 -1.99 4.30 2.77
N THR A 269 -1.98 5.10 1.70
CA THR A 269 -0.78 5.80 1.20
C THR A 269 -0.69 7.24 1.69
N GLY A 270 -1.80 7.83 2.09
CA GLY A 270 -1.93 9.25 2.45
C GLY A 270 -2.12 10.16 1.23
N GLU A 271 -2.35 9.61 0.05
CA GLU A 271 -2.54 10.35 -1.19
C GLU A 271 -4.00 10.80 -1.34
N VAL A 272 -4.17 12.00 -1.87
CA VAL A 272 -5.47 12.57 -2.21
C VAL A 272 -5.44 12.98 -3.68
N PHE A 273 -6.43 12.55 -4.44
CA PHE A 273 -6.50 12.78 -5.89
C PHE A 273 -7.71 13.64 -6.25
N LEU A 274 -7.58 14.38 -7.35
CA LEU A 274 -8.67 15.12 -7.97
C LEU A 274 -9.61 14.17 -8.73
N GLY A 275 -10.91 14.41 -8.60
CA GLY A 275 -11.93 13.66 -9.33
C GLY A 275 -12.17 12.25 -8.82
N GLU A 276 -12.88 11.47 -9.62
CA GLU A 276 -13.22 10.09 -9.33
C GLU A 276 -12.04 9.15 -9.66
N VAL A 277 -11.73 8.27 -8.74
CA VAL A 277 -10.81 7.14 -8.96
C VAL A 277 -11.58 5.86 -8.65
N PRO A 278 -11.65 4.88 -9.56
CA PRO A 278 -12.36 3.64 -9.32
C PRO A 278 -11.81 2.90 -8.09
N VAL A 279 -12.74 2.48 -7.22
CA VAL A 279 -12.45 1.72 -6.00
C VAL A 279 -12.71 0.25 -6.28
N VAL A 280 -11.74 -0.59 -5.93
CA VAL A 280 -11.82 -2.04 -6.03
C VAL A 280 -11.98 -2.62 -4.63
N ASP A 281 -13.00 -3.46 -4.45
CA ASP A 281 -13.21 -4.19 -3.21
C ASP A 281 -12.03 -5.12 -2.92
N SER A 282 -11.72 -5.29 -1.64
CA SER A 282 -10.65 -6.18 -1.23
C SER A 282 -11.00 -7.66 -1.52
N PRO A 283 -10.24 -8.36 -2.35
CA PRO A 283 -10.42 -9.80 -2.58
C PRO A 283 -10.11 -10.60 -1.31
N VAL A 284 -9.21 -10.11 -0.46
CA VAL A 284 -8.89 -10.72 0.84
C VAL A 284 -10.06 -10.59 1.80
N MET A 285 -10.78 -9.46 1.81
CA MET A 285 -11.99 -9.32 2.61
C MET A 285 -13.10 -10.25 2.10
N THR A 286 -13.23 -10.42 0.79
CA THR A 286 -14.15 -11.41 0.21
C THR A 286 -13.80 -12.83 0.69
N TYR A 287 -12.52 -13.19 0.67
CA TYR A 287 -12.04 -14.46 1.22
C TYR A 287 -12.40 -14.64 2.71
N LEU A 288 -12.13 -13.62 3.54
CA LEU A 288 -12.40 -13.70 4.98
C LEU A 288 -13.90 -13.77 5.31
N ARG A 289 -14.76 -13.18 4.48
CA ARG A 289 -16.21 -13.15 4.70
C ARG A 289 -16.95 -14.34 4.08
N ARG A 290 -16.51 -14.85 2.94
CA ARG A 290 -17.26 -15.80 2.11
C ARG A 290 -16.52 -17.10 1.83
N GLY A 291 -15.25 -17.20 2.25
CA GLY A 291 -14.40 -18.37 2.02
C GLY A 291 -13.61 -18.32 0.71
N LEU A 292 -12.76 -19.32 0.55
CA LEU A 292 -11.80 -19.39 -0.57
C LEU A 292 -12.49 -19.52 -1.92
N ASP A 293 -13.46 -20.43 -2.03
CA ASP A 293 -14.10 -20.75 -3.32
C ASP A 293 -14.81 -19.54 -3.92
N GLU A 294 -15.54 -18.79 -3.11
CA GLU A 294 -16.23 -17.57 -3.55
C GLU A 294 -15.25 -16.45 -3.90
N ALA A 295 -14.16 -16.31 -3.14
CA ALA A 295 -13.14 -15.32 -3.45
C ALA A 295 -12.41 -15.63 -4.76
N LEU A 296 -12.09 -16.89 -5.01
CA LEU A 296 -11.46 -17.31 -6.26
C LEU A 296 -12.42 -17.22 -7.47
N TYR A 297 -13.70 -17.49 -7.25
CA TYR A 297 -14.72 -17.35 -8.30
C TYR A 297 -14.90 -15.88 -8.73
N ARG A 298 -14.87 -14.95 -7.77
CA ARG A 298 -15.00 -13.49 -8.04
C ARG A 298 -13.72 -12.83 -8.53
N ALA A 299 -12.58 -13.49 -8.38
CA ALA A 299 -11.31 -12.95 -8.84
C ALA A 299 -11.27 -12.92 -10.38
N GLU A 300 -11.20 -11.71 -10.94
CA GLU A 300 -11.25 -11.47 -12.37
C GLU A 300 -9.95 -11.88 -13.09
N ASP A 301 -8.82 -11.76 -12.41
CA ASP A 301 -7.48 -11.99 -12.94
C ASP A 301 -6.68 -13.04 -12.16
N ALA A 302 -5.57 -13.51 -12.76
CA ALA A 302 -4.70 -14.51 -12.17
C ALA A 302 -3.96 -13.98 -10.93
N ASP A 303 -3.62 -12.70 -10.91
CA ASP A 303 -2.90 -12.05 -9.83
C ASP A 303 -3.73 -11.99 -8.55
N THR A 304 -5.00 -11.64 -8.68
CA THR A 304 -5.96 -11.63 -7.59
C THR A 304 -6.17 -13.03 -7.02
N ARG A 305 -6.27 -14.06 -7.90
CA ARG A 305 -6.38 -15.46 -7.47
C ARG A 305 -5.15 -15.93 -6.72
N GLU A 306 -3.96 -15.60 -7.22
CA GLU A 306 -2.69 -15.95 -6.56
C GLU A 306 -2.55 -15.26 -5.19
N LEU A 307 -2.93 -13.98 -5.08
CA LEU A 307 -2.93 -13.26 -3.82
C LEU A 307 -3.84 -13.92 -2.79
N VAL A 308 -5.09 -14.20 -3.17
CA VAL A 308 -6.07 -14.85 -2.29
C VAL A 308 -5.57 -16.23 -1.85
N ALA A 309 -5.03 -17.03 -2.77
CA ALA A 309 -4.47 -18.34 -2.48
C ALA A 309 -3.26 -18.26 -1.53
N SER A 310 -2.39 -17.27 -1.72
CA SER A 310 -1.23 -17.03 -0.86
C SER A 310 -1.64 -16.63 0.57
N VAL A 311 -2.61 -15.73 0.69
CA VAL A 311 -3.17 -15.34 2.00
C VAL A 311 -3.83 -16.53 2.68
N HIS A 312 -4.66 -17.28 1.95
CA HIS A 312 -5.32 -18.49 2.49
C HIS A 312 -4.30 -19.51 3.02
N ARG A 313 -3.26 -19.79 2.25
CA ARG A 313 -2.20 -20.74 2.61
C ARG A 313 -1.54 -20.37 3.95
N LEU A 314 -1.15 -19.11 4.09
CA LEU A 314 -0.47 -18.63 5.31
C LEU A 314 -1.42 -18.52 6.50
N MET A 315 -2.66 -18.10 6.27
CA MET A 315 -3.70 -18.06 7.32
C MET A 315 -4.03 -19.47 7.84
N ARG A 316 -4.21 -20.45 6.96
CA ARG A 316 -4.41 -21.84 7.37
C ARG A 316 -3.25 -22.38 8.19
N HIS A 317 -2.03 -22.11 7.76
CA HIS A 317 -0.84 -22.52 8.51
C HIS A 317 -0.80 -21.86 9.88
N ALA A 318 -1.17 -20.58 9.99
CA ALA A 318 -1.28 -19.89 11.29
C ALA A 318 -2.29 -20.60 12.21
N ASP A 319 -3.48 -20.97 11.69
CA ASP A 319 -4.51 -21.67 12.44
C ASP A 319 -4.05 -23.06 12.94
N GLU A 320 -3.25 -23.77 12.15
CA GLU A 320 -2.68 -25.07 12.53
C GLU A 320 -1.60 -24.96 13.60
N ARG A 321 -0.92 -23.82 13.70
CA ARG A 321 0.20 -23.59 14.62
C ARG A 321 -0.17 -22.85 15.90
N ARG A 322 -1.24 -22.08 15.91
CA ARG A 322 -1.64 -21.31 17.09
C ARG A 322 -2.11 -22.21 18.22
N HIS A 323 -1.79 -21.82 19.45
CA HIS A 323 -2.23 -22.50 20.67
C HIS A 323 -3.38 -21.77 21.35
N LEU A 324 -3.51 -20.45 21.09
CA LEU A 324 -4.56 -19.62 21.67
C LEU A 324 -5.77 -19.58 20.72
N ARG A 325 -6.96 -19.53 21.32
CA ARG A 325 -8.20 -19.35 20.58
C ARG A 325 -8.58 -17.88 20.53
N VAL A 326 -9.12 -17.45 19.40
CA VAL A 326 -9.62 -16.10 19.21
C VAL A 326 -11.09 -16.04 19.63
N ARG A 327 -11.41 -15.13 20.54
CA ARG A 327 -12.76 -14.85 20.99
C ARG A 327 -13.13 -13.42 20.68
N ALA A 328 -14.35 -13.18 20.25
CA ALA A 328 -14.87 -11.85 19.97
C ALA A 328 -15.92 -11.46 21.02
N ASN A 329 -16.03 -10.16 21.29
CA ASN A 329 -17.16 -9.65 22.04
C ASN A 329 -18.38 -9.60 21.11
N ALA A 330 -19.52 -10.06 21.61
CA ALA A 330 -20.78 -10.06 20.88
C ALA A 330 -21.93 -9.89 21.86
N ASP A 331 -22.66 -8.78 21.72
CA ASP A 331 -23.72 -8.41 22.66
C ASP A 331 -25.12 -8.82 22.13
N ASN A 332 -25.20 -9.21 20.85
CA ASN A 332 -26.42 -9.69 20.19
C ASN A 332 -26.15 -10.83 19.20
N PRO A 333 -27.19 -11.54 18.70
CA PRO A 333 -27.04 -12.66 17.77
C PRO A 333 -26.36 -12.27 16.44
N ASP A 334 -26.54 -11.06 15.96
CA ASP A 334 -25.94 -10.60 14.69
C ASP A 334 -24.44 -10.40 14.85
N ASP A 335 -24.00 -9.80 15.96
CA ASP A 335 -22.58 -9.68 16.29
C ASP A 335 -21.93 -11.06 16.41
N ALA A 336 -22.61 -12.02 17.06
CA ALA A 336 -22.12 -13.39 17.18
C ALA A 336 -21.95 -14.06 15.81
N ARG A 337 -22.93 -13.91 14.91
CA ARG A 337 -22.82 -14.43 13.53
C ARG A 337 -21.68 -13.78 12.77
N HIS A 338 -21.53 -12.46 12.85
CA HIS A 338 -20.42 -11.74 12.22
C HIS A 338 -19.07 -12.18 12.78
N ALA A 339 -18.96 -12.38 14.09
CA ALA A 339 -17.73 -12.84 14.72
C ALA A 339 -17.32 -14.25 14.22
N ILE A 340 -18.26 -15.19 14.15
CA ILE A 340 -18.03 -16.55 13.63
C ILE A 340 -17.58 -16.50 12.18
N HIS A 341 -18.27 -15.73 11.33
CA HIS A 341 -17.89 -15.56 9.92
C HIS A 341 -16.49 -14.98 9.72
N ARG A 342 -16.00 -14.22 10.70
CA ARG A 342 -14.63 -13.65 10.70
C ARG A 342 -13.60 -14.52 11.40
N GLY A 343 -13.97 -15.76 11.78
CA GLY A 343 -13.05 -16.74 12.34
C GLY A 343 -12.94 -16.74 13.86
N ALA A 344 -13.83 -16.07 14.58
CA ALA A 344 -13.88 -16.20 16.03
C ALA A 344 -14.35 -17.60 16.44
N GLU A 345 -13.74 -18.17 17.47
CA GLU A 345 -14.01 -19.53 17.97
C GLU A 345 -14.86 -19.52 19.24
N GLY A 346 -15.36 -18.36 19.62
CA GLY A 346 -16.25 -18.19 20.74
C GLY A 346 -16.48 -16.75 21.12
N ILE A 347 -17.36 -16.53 22.09
CA ILE A 347 -17.65 -15.21 22.65
C ILE A 347 -16.73 -14.97 23.84
N GLY A 348 -16.04 -13.82 23.85
CA GLY A 348 -15.20 -13.37 24.93
C GLY A 348 -16.00 -12.68 26.04
N LEU A 349 -16.82 -11.71 25.63
CA LEU A 349 -17.72 -10.95 26.51
C LEU A 349 -19.05 -10.73 25.78
N CYS A 350 -20.14 -10.92 26.51
CA CYS A 350 -21.48 -10.51 26.12
C CYS A 350 -22.04 -9.60 27.22
N ARG A 351 -22.38 -8.36 26.87
CA ARG A 351 -23.02 -7.42 27.77
C ARG A 351 -24.52 -7.55 27.62
N THR A 352 -25.20 -7.90 28.73
CA THR A 352 -26.65 -8.12 28.73
C THR A 352 -27.45 -6.91 29.19
N GLU A 353 -26.76 -5.85 29.58
CA GLU A 353 -27.35 -4.57 30.01
C GLU A 353 -27.61 -3.58 28.86
N HIS A 354 -27.34 -3.94 27.60
CA HIS A 354 -27.60 -3.12 26.41
C HIS A 354 -28.73 -3.66 25.57
#